data_7edc55a614c9f330e04d9ae6db008f93
#
_entry.id   7edc55a614c9f330e04d9ae6db008f93
#
_cell.length_a   1.000
_cell.length_b   1.000
_cell.length_c   1.000
_cell.angle_alpha   90.00
_cell.angle_beta   90.00
_cell.angle_gamma   90.00
#
_symmetry.space_group_name_H-M   'P 1'
#
loop_
_entity.id
_entity.type
_entity.pdbx_description
1 polymer ?
#
loop_
_entity_poly.entity_id
_entity_poly.type
_entity_poly.pdbx_seq_one_letter_code
_entity_poly.pdbx_strand_id
1 'polypeptide(L)'
;MLHKLPVTHQIIIEQPVSDQEIRISDAAFVVHLLSFIFGTRLQFKDWWFDSRVPTRPTLNIYIRHSTVEDFISIAYQTWETWEEQKRKWFNNILVMFSKAPSYEWDWERFTIEYMVFDGLFKLAEMLFGCTAKSHKKRFEALCNIFGIPFNEELIERIYTLRNDLFHQTLWNNGQPGTVNANSNAFYQPYHLRRFNSRLIPAILGYQTPYIKTGWWYMETIAFEKIEANNPLEINAQQRVSVQ
;
A
#
# COMPACT_ATOMS: atom_id res chain seq x y z
N MET A 1 10.25 -6.71 23.52
CA MET A 1 11.06 -7.94 23.33
C MET A 1 11.51 -7.95 21.87
N LEU A 2 12.82 -7.97 21.64
CA LEU A 2 13.37 -8.00 20.28
C LEU A 2 13.44 -9.45 19.81
N HIS A 3 12.86 -9.76 18.68
CA HIS A 3 12.86 -11.11 18.12
C HIS A 3 13.82 -11.20 16.94
N LYS A 4 14.74 -12.13 16.99
CA LYS A 4 15.58 -12.51 15.86
C LYS A 4 14.92 -13.70 15.17
N LEU A 5 14.37 -13.48 13.98
CA LEU A 5 13.79 -14.56 13.16
C LEU A 5 14.88 -15.26 12.35
N PRO A 6 14.76 -16.57 12.10
CA PRO A 6 15.68 -17.29 11.23
C PRO A 6 15.57 -16.74 9.80
N VAL A 7 16.69 -16.75 9.09
CA VAL A 7 16.72 -16.42 7.66
C VAL A 7 15.99 -17.51 6.89
N THR A 8 14.94 -17.16 6.15
CA THR A 8 14.11 -18.08 5.37
C THR A 8 14.36 -17.98 3.87
N HIS A 9 14.81 -16.81 3.40
CA HIS A 9 15.06 -16.54 1.98
C HIS A 9 16.33 -15.71 1.84
N GLN A 10 16.98 -15.83 0.69
CA GLN A 10 18.16 -15.05 0.34
C GLN A 10 17.89 -14.29 -0.96
N ILE A 11 18.19 -13.00 -0.96
CA ILE A 11 18.26 -12.19 -2.18
C ILE A 11 19.73 -12.01 -2.49
N ILE A 12 20.14 -12.41 -3.68
CA ILE A 12 21.51 -12.24 -4.16
C ILE A 12 21.51 -11.03 -5.10
N ILE A 13 22.38 -10.07 -4.80
CA ILE A 13 22.62 -8.90 -5.64
C ILE A 13 24.00 -9.02 -6.23
N GLU A 14 24.08 -9.09 -7.56
CA GLU A 14 25.35 -9.32 -8.27
C GLU A 14 26.26 -8.09 -8.30
N GLN A 15 25.71 -6.90 -8.05
CA GLN A 15 26.48 -5.66 -8.01
C GLN A 15 26.88 -5.29 -6.58
N PRO A 16 28.07 -4.71 -6.36
CA PRO A 16 28.47 -4.28 -5.04
C PRO A 16 27.56 -3.16 -4.55
N VAL A 17 26.88 -3.40 -3.43
CA VAL A 17 26.06 -2.42 -2.72
C VAL A 17 26.93 -1.76 -1.66
N SER A 18 26.87 -0.43 -1.57
CA SER A 18 27.55 0.30 -0.50
C SER A 18 26.97 -0.10 0.86
N ASP A 19 27.82 -0.60 1.78
CA ASP A 19 27.40 -1.04 3.12
C ASP A 19 26.80 0.09 3.99
N GLN A 20 27.07 1.33 3.65
CA GLN A 20 26.73 2.48 4.52
C GLN A 20 25.25 2.88 4.47
N GLU A 21 24.51 2.56 3.40
CA GLU A 21 23.12 3.01 3.23
C GLU A 21 22.16 1.91 2.75
N ILE A 22 22.37 0.68 3.16
CA ILE A 22 21.53 -0.46 2.73
C ILE A 22 20.04 -0.22 2.96
N ARG A 23 19.66 0.62 3.94
CA ARG A 23 18.26 0.95 4.27
C ARG A 23 17.55 1.83 3.25
N ILE A 24 18.31 2.51 2.40
CA ILE A 24 17.79 3.44 1.38
C ILE A 24 18.30 3.09 -0.02
N SER A 25 19.11 2.03 -0.12
CA SER A 25 19.69 1.53 -1.37
C SER A 25 18.68 0.79 -2.23
N ASP A 26 19.11 0.42 -3.41
CA ASP A 26 18.38 -0.43 -4.35
C ASP A 26 17.95 -1.76 -3.72
N ALA A 27 18.81 -2.35 -2.90
CA ALA A 27 18.50 -3.56 -2.15
C ALA A 27 17.32 -3.34 -1.19
N ALA A 28 17.29 -2.22 -0.48
CA ALA A 28 16.19 -1.88 0.41
C ALA A 28 14.88 -1.71 -0.37
N PHE A 29 14.90 -1.04 -1.51
CA PHE A 29 13.72 -0.91 -2.36
C PHE A 29 13.16 -2.27 -2.76
N VAL A 30 13.99 -3.19 -3.26
CA VAL A 30 13.56 -4.54 -3.64
C VAL A 30 12.99 -5.31 -2.45
N VAL A 31 13.64 -5.28 -1.28
CA VAL A 31 13.14 -5.94 -0.07
C VAL A 31 11.79 -5.39 0.36
N HIS A 32 11.61 -4.06 0.33
CA HIS A 32 10.34 -3.43 0.70
C HIS A 32 9.24 -3.68 -0.34
N LEU A 33 9.59 -3.74 -1.62
CA LEU A 33 8.64 -4.07 -2.68
C LEU A 33 8.17 -5.53 -2.57
N LEU A 34 9.07 -6.46 -2.27
CA LEU A 34 8.71 -7.86 -1.96
C LEU A 34 7.86 -7.95 -0.69
N SER A 35 8.14 -7.12 0.33
CA SER A 35 7.28 -7.02 1.52
C SER A 35 5.86 -6.59 1.16
N PHE A 36 5.72 -5.66 0.23
CA PHE A 36 4.42 -5.26 -0.31
C PHE A 36 3.72 -6.42 -1.02
N ILE A 37 4.39 -7.09 -1.97
CA ILE A 37 3.82 -8.18 -2.77
C ILE A 37 3.34 -9.34 -1.89
N PHE A 38 4.16 -9.77 -0.95
CA PHE A 38 3.84 -10.90 -0.08
C PHE A 38 2.96 -10.52 1.12
N GLY A 39 2.63 -9.25 1.28
CA GLY A 39 1.80 -8.76 2.38
C GLY A 39 2.40 -9.00 3.77
N THR A 40 3.72 -9.15 3.86
CA THR A 40 4.45 -9.40 5.09
C THR A 40 5.70 -8.54 5.18
N ARG A 41 6.21 -8.33 6.38
CA ARG A 41 7.42 -7.55 6.59
C ARG A 41 8.66 -8.41 6.37
N LEU A 42 9.39 -8.13 5.30
CA LEU A 42 10.73 -8.67 5.07
C LEU A 42 11.78 -7.72 5.65
N GLN A 43 12.95 -8.26 5.98
CA GLN A 43 14.05 -7.45 6.48
C GLN A 43 15.40 -8.11 6.17
N PHE A 44 16.46 -7.32 6.29
CA PHE A 44 17.82 -7.81 6.14
C PHE A 44 18.26 -8.69 7.32
N LYS A 45 19.15 -9.60 7.06
CA LYS A 45 19.79 -10.41 8.11
C LYS A 45 20.44 -9.50 9.17
N ASP A 46 20.38 -9.92 10.43
CA ASP A 46 20.95 -9.24 11.59
C ASP A 46 20.30 -7.90 11.97
N TRP A 47 19.20 -7.53 11.35
CA TRP A 47 18.41 -6.39 11.79
C TRP A 47 17.49 -6.78 12.95
N TRP A 48 17.30 -5.85 13.86
CA TRP A 48 16.39 -6.02 14.97
C TRP A 48 15.01 -5.48 14.66
N PHE A 49 13.99 -6.24 15.02
CA PHE A 49 12.62 -5.76 14.92
C PHE A 49 12.28 -4.86 16.12
N ASP A 50 11.68 -3.73 15.84
CA ASP A 50 11.15 -2.81 16.85
C ASP A 50 9.65 -3.06 17.15
N SER A 51 9.02 -4.01 16.47
CA SER A 51 7.60 -4.32 16.60
C SER A 51 7.29 -5.76 16.18
N ARG A 52 6.06 -6.19 16.42
CA ARG A 52 5.55 -7.48 15.94
C ARG A 52 5.63 -7.56 14.41
N VAL A 53 5.82 -8.75 13.90
CA VAL A 53 5.80 -9.04 12.47
C VAL A 53 4.49 -9.75 12.15
N PRO A 54 3.73 -9.30 11.13
CA PRO A 54 2.56 -10.03 10.68
C PRO A 54 2.94 -11.45 10.27
N THR A 55 2.28 -12.44 10.85
CA THR A 55 2.52 -13.87 10.55
C THR A 55 1.64 -14.38 9.41
N ARG A 56 0.69 -13.59 8.96
CA ARG A 56 -0.22 -13.91 7.85
C ARG A 56 -0.16 -12.80 6.82
N PRO A 57 -0.27 -13.12 5.52
CA PRO A 57 -0.41 -12.13 4.47
C PRO A 57 -1.59 -11.19 4.77
N THR A 58 -1.37 -9.89 4.62
CA THR A 58 -2.36 -8.85 4.92
C THR A 58 -3.03 -8.27 3.68
N LEU A 59 -2.59 -8.71 2.50
CA LEU A 59 -3.20 -8.36 1.22
C LEU A 59 -3.80 -9.62 0.59
N ASN A 60 -5.02 -9.49 0.08
CA ASN A 60 -5.68 -10.54 -0.68
C ASN A 60 -5.33 -10.36 -2.16
N ILE A 61 -4.07 -10.59 -2.48
CA ILE A 61 -3.53 -10.54 -3.84
C ILE A 61 -3.10 -11.95 -4.22
N TYR A 62 -3.53 -12.40 -5.39
CA TYR A 62 -2.95 -13.56 -6.04
C TYR A 62 -1.92 -13.09 -7.06
N ILE A 63 -0.69 -13.55 -6.93
CA ILE A 63 0.41 -13.19 -7.82
C ILE A 63 1.13 -14.45 -8.33
N ARG A 64 1.42 -14.50 -9.64
CA ARG A 64 2.23 -15.56 -10.25
C ARG A 64 3.71 -15.17 -10.19
N HIS A 65 4.60 -16.17 -10.23
CA HIS A 65 6.05 -15.94 -10.18
C HIS A 65 6.54 -15.00 -11.31
N SER A 66 6.10 -15.23 -12.54
CA SER A 66 6.44 -14.38 -13.68
C SER A 66 5.97 -12.93 -13.52
N THR A 67 4.82 -12.73 -12.86
CA THR A 67 4.28 -11.39 -12.57
C THR A 67 5.11 -10.67 -11.51
N VAL A 68 5.71 -11.40 -10.54
CA VAL A 68 6.62 -10.81 -9.54
C VAL A 68 7.85 -10.22 -10.22
N GLU A 69 8.48 -10.98 -11.11
CA GLU A 69 9.67 -10.53 -11.83
C GLU A 69 9.39 -9.32 -12.71
N ASP A 70 8.28 -9.35 -13.46
CA ASP A 70 7.85 -8.27 -14.34
C ASP A 70 7.53 -7.00 -13.51
N PHE A 71 6.81 -7.15 -12.39
CA PHE A 71 6.48 -6.03 -11.51
C PHE A 71 7.73 -5.40 -10.89
N ILE A 72 8.65 -6.21 -10.36
CA ILE A 72 9.89 -5.71 -9.76
C ILE A 72 10.71 -4.95 -10.81
N SER A 73 10.84 -5.50 -12.02
CA SER A 73 11.62 -4.89 -13.10
C SER A 73 11.06 -3.52 -13.50
N ILE A 74 9.76 -3.42 -13.76
CA ILE A 74 9.10 -2.16 -14.12
C ILE A 74 9.16 -1.15 -12.96
N ALA A 75 8.88 -1.60 -11.75
CA ALA A 75 8.91 -0.77 -10.55
C ALA A 75 10.31 -0.20 -10.30
N TYR A 76 11.35 -1.02 -10.45
CA TYR A 76 12.74 -0.59 -10.28
C TYR A 76 13.13 0.43 -11.36
N GLN A 77 12.86 0.14 -12.64
CA GLN A 77 13.13 1.07 -13.74
C GLN A 77 12.47 2.43 -13.52
N THR A 78 11.21 2.44 -13.07
CA THR A 78 10.49 3.68 -12.77
C THR A 78 11.12 4.41 -11.58
N TRP A 79 11.35 3.70 -10.47
CA TRP A 79 11.88 4.26 -9.24
C TRP A 79 13.31 4.82 -9.42
N GLU A 80 14.15 4.17 -10.21
CA GLU A 80 15.53 4.60 -10.50
C GLU A 80 15.57 5.97 -11.20
N THR A 81 14.55 6.30 -11.99
CA THR A 81 14.46 7.62 -12.68
C THR A 81 14.18 8.77 -11.72
N TRP A 82 13.78 8.48 -10.48
CA TRP A 82 13.39 9.52 -9.53
C TRP A 82 14.60 10.13 -8.84
N GLU A 83 14.46 11.41 -8.45
CA GLU A 83 15.41 12.06 -7.57
C GLU A 83 15.56 11.31 -6.24
N GLU A 84 16.74 11.34 -5.65
CA GLU A 84 17.09 10.64 -4.41
C GLU A 84 16.07 10.86 -3.29
N GLN A 85 15.61 12.10 -3.09
CA GLN A 85 14.62 12.43 -2.07
C GLN A 85 13.28 11.71 -2.29
N LYS A 86 12.79 11.62 -3.53
CA LYS A 86 11.55 10.90 -3.87
C LYS A 86 11.71 9.40 -3.67
N ARG A 87 12.87 8.83 -4.05
CA ARG A 87 13.24 7.44 -3.80
C ARG A 87 13.22 7.11 -2.32
N LYS A 88 13.84 7.93 -1.50
CA LYS A 88 13.87 7.80 -0.03
C LYS A 88 12.47 7.88 0.58
N TRP A 89 11.65 8.81 0.14
CA TRP A 89 10.27 8.93 0.61
C TRP A 89 9.45 7.69 0.28
N PHE A 90 9.56 7.17 -0.93
CA PHE A 90 8.82 5.99 -1.32
C PHE A 90 9.25 4.73 -0.54
N ASN A 91 10.55 4.55 -0.31
CA ASN A 91 11.04 3.49 0.57
C ASN A 91 10.44 3.59 1.98
N ASN A 92 10.40 4.78 2.56
CA ASN A 92 9.78 5.00 3.87
C ASN A 92 8.27 4.70 3.85
N ILE A 93 7.56 5.03 2.77
CA ILE A 93 6.15 4.69 2.60
C ILE A 93 5.96 3.16 2.58
N LEU A 94 6.78 2.41 1.84
CA LEU A 94 6.73 0.95 1.81
C LEU A 94 7.04 0.32 3.18
N VAL A 95 8.00 0.87 3.93
CA VAL A 95 8.29 0.46 5.31
C VAL A 95 7.06 0.64 6.20
N MET A 96 6.45 1.82 6.18
CA MET A 96 5.26 2.13 6.99
C MET A 96 4.08 1.25 6.58
N PHE A 97 3.84 1.07 5.28
CA PHE A 97 2.80 0.19 4.77
C PHE A 97 3.00 -1.26 5.26
N SER A 98 4.23 -1.78 5.22
CA SER A 98 4.55 -3.13 5.70
C SER A 98 4.45 -3.25 7.21
N LYS A 99 4.64 -2.16 7.95
CA LYS A 99 4.58 -2.10 9.41
C LYS A 99 3.15 -2.00 9.94
N ALA A 100 2.24 -1.36 9.23
CA ALA A 100 0.88 -1.09 9.70
C ALA A 100 0.14 -2.32 10.27
N PRO A 101 0.18 -3.52 9.64
CA PRO A 101 -0.48 -4.70 10.18
C PRO A 101 0.10 -5.25 11.50
N SER A 102 1.29 -4.79 11.91
CA SER A 102 1.91 -5.22 13.18
C SER A 102 1.31 -4.54 14.39
N TYR A 103 0.56 -3.47 14.23
CA TYR A 103 -0.10 -2.76 15.32
C TYR A 103 -1.32 -3.56 15.82
N GLU A 104 -1.56 -3.48 17.12
CA GLU A 104 -2.60 -4.27 17.78
C GLU A 104 -3.98 -3.66 17.59
N TRP A 105 -4.07 -2.34 17.71
CA TRP A 105 -5.33 -1.62 17.69
C TRP A 105 -5.69 -1.09 16.30
N ASP A 106 -6.97 -1.08 15.96
CA ASP A 106 -7.43 -0.61 14.65
C ASP A 106 -7.18 0.88 14.44
N TRP A 107 -7.27 1.69 15.47
CA TRP A 107 -6.96 3.11 15.38
C TRP A 107 -5.46 3.36 15.09
N GLU A 108 -4.56 2.53 15.63
CA GLU A 108 -3.12 2.61 15.32
C GLU A 108 -2.87 2.23 13.85
N ARG A 109 -3.47 1.11 13.41
CA ARG A 109 -3.39 0.67 12.00
C ARG A 109 -3.92 1.76 11.08
N PHE A 110 -5.08 2.33 11.42
CA PHE A 110 -5.68 3.42 10.65
C PHE A 110 -4.75 4.63 10.56
N THR A 111 -4.15 5.04 11.68
CA THR A 111 -3.20 6.16 11.72
C THR A 111 -2.04 5.94 10.78
N ILE A 112 -1.43 4.76 10.82
CA ILE A 112 -0.28 4.43 9.96
C ILE A 112 -0.70 4.35 8.48
N GLU A 113 -1.82 3.69 8.18
CA GLU A 113 -2.33 3.63 6.80
C GLU A 113 -2.69 5.02 6.27
N TYR A 114 -3.16 5.94 7.14
CA TYR A 114 -3.44 7.32 6.75
C TYR A 114 -2.14 8.11 6.47
N MET A 115 -1.09 7.89 7.26
CA MET A 115 0.25 8.44 6.97
C MET A 115 0.80 7.93 5.63
N VAL A 116 0.61 6.64 5.34
CA VAL A 116 0.97 6.04 4.04
C VAL A 116 0.19 6.73 2.91
N PHE A 117 -1.13 6.90 3.06
CA PHE A 117 -1.98 7.60 2.10
C PHE A 117 -1.51 9.04 1.84
N ASP A 118 -1.25 9.81 2.90
CA ASP A 118 -0.77 11.19 2.78
C ASP A 118 0.62 11.24 2.09
N GLY A 119 1.50 10.29 2.40
CA GLY A 119 2.80 10.15 1.74
C GLY A 119 2.67 9.82 0.25
N LEU A 120 1.79 8.88 -0.12
CA LEU A 120 1.50 8.53 -1.52
C LEU A 120 0.87 9.69 -2.28
N PHE A 121 -0.06 10.43 -1.64
CA PHE A 121 -0.63 11.64 -2.25
C PHE A 121 0.46 12.69 -2.53
N LYS A 122 1.33 12.95 -1.54
CA LYS A 122 2.42 13.92 -1.70
C LYS A 122 3.40 13.53 -2.80
N LEU A 123 3.69 12.24 -2.91
CA LEU A 123 4.52 11.72 -4.00
C LEU A 123 3.82 11.87 -5.35
N ALA A 124 2.51 11.58 -5.44
CA ALA A 124 1.72 11.77 -6.65
C ALA A 124 1.64 13.27 -7.05
N GLU A 125 1.54 14.17 -6.07
CA GLU A 125 1.63 15.62 -6.31
C GLU A 125 2.95 15.99 -7.01
N MET A 126 4.07 15.45 -6.54
CA MET A 126 5.39 15.78 -7.07
C MET A 126 5.72 15.11 -8.41
N LEU A 127 5.16 13.92 -8.68
CA LEU A 127 5.45 13.16 -9.88
C LEU A 127 4.46 13.46 -11.02
N PHE A 128 3.20 13.72 -10.69
CA PHE A 128 2.11 13.81 -11.66
C PHE A 128 1.34 15.14 -11.61
N GLY A 129 1.75 16.08 -10.73
CA GLY A 129 1.07 17.38 -10.58
C GLY A 129 -0.33 17.26 -9.94
N CYS A 130 -0.60 16.18 -9.22
CA CYS A 130 -1.87 15.96 -8.51
C CYS A 130 -2.06 17.02 -7.43
N THR A 131 -3.16 17.76 -7.45
CA THR A 131 -3.45 18.78 -6.43
C THR A 131 -4.83 18.58 -5.81
N ALA A 132 -4.97 18.88 -4.53
CA ALA A 132 -6.24 18.82 -3.84
C ALA A 132 -6.31 19.82 -2.68
N LYS A 133 -7.47 20.50 -2.53
CA LYS A 133 -7.69 21.51 -1.50
C LYS A 133 -8.05 20.94 -0.12
N SER A 134 -8.46 19.69 -0.04
CA SER A 134 -8.85 19.02 1.21
C SER A 134 -8.48 17.54 1.17
N HIS A 135 -8.42 16.91 2.35
CA HIS A 135 -8.11 15.48 2.46
C HIS A 135 -9.11 14.59 1.68
N LYS A 136 -10.41 14.90 1.71
CA LYS A 136 -11.42 14.19 0.91
C LYS A 136 -11.12 14.30 -0.59
N LYS A 137 -10.76 15.49 -1.06
CA LYS A 137 -10.41 15.73 -2.47
C LYS A 137 -9.11 15.05 -2.91
N ARG A 138 -8.22 14.67 -1.98
CA ARG A 138 -7.03 13.86 -2.30
C ARG A 138 -7.41 12.49 -2.85
N PHE A 139 -8.41 11.83 -2.26
CA PHE A 139 -8.93 10.55 -2.76
C PHE A 139 -9.47 10.68 -4.18
N GLU A 140 -10.32 11.69 -4.41
CA GLU A 140 -10.90 11.95 -5.72
C GLU A 140 -9.83 12.21 -6.79
N ALA A 141 -8.85 13.04 -6.47
CA ALA A 141 -7.75 13.36 -7.38
C ALA A 141 -6.92 12.11 -7.75
N LEU A 142 -6.60 11.25 -6.75
CA LEU A 142 -5.87 10.01 -6.98
C LEU A 142 -6.70 9.00 -7.77
N CYS A 143 -7.99 8.86 -7.47
CA CYS A 143 -8.91 8.02 -8.24
C CYS A 143 -8.94 8.44 -9.71
N ASN A 144 -9.04 9.74 -9.97
CA ASN A 144 -9.11 10.28 -11.35
C ASN A 144 -7.80 10.04 -12.11
N ILE A 145 -6.64 10.28 -11.50
CA ILE A 145 -5.34 10.12 -12.16
C ILE A 145 -5.04 8.66 -12.47
N PHE A 146 -5.30 7.75 -11.53
CA PHE A 146 -4.90 6.35 -11.64
C PHE A 146 -6.02 5.40 -12.08
N GLY A 147 -7.24 5.92 -12.28
CA GLY A 147 -8.41 5.11 -12.64
C GLY A 147 -8.84 4.15 -11.53
N ILE A 148 -8.55 4.46 -10.26
CA ILE A 148 -9.02 3.70 -9.11
C ILE A 148 -10.52 3.98 -8.91
N PRO A 149 -11.37 2.98 -8.70
CA PRO A 149 -12.79 3.19 -8.47
C PRO A 149 -13.05 4.12 -7.27
N PHE A 150 -13.96 5.08 -7.47
CA PHE A 150 -14.34 6.04 -6.44
C PHE A 150 -15.57 5.55 -5.66
N ASN A 151 -15.50 5.62 -4.33
CA ASN A 151 -16.62 5.31 -3.44
C ASN A 151 -16.79 6.45 -2.43
N GLU A 152 -17.74 7.35 -2.71
CA GLU A 152 -17.93 8.56 -1.93
C GLU A 152 -18.30 8.28 -0.47
N GLU A 153 -19.21 7.33 -0.22
CA GLU A 153 -19.67 7.00 1.12
C GLU A 153 -18.53 6.49 2.00
N LEU A 154 -17.70 5.59 1.45
CA LEU A 154 -16.57 5.04 2.19
C LEU A 154 -15.48 6.07 2.44
N ILE A 155 -15.21 6.94 1.47
CA ILE A 155 -14.25 8.05 1.63
C ILE A 155 -14.73 9.03 2.68
N GLU A 156 -16.03 9.35 2.72
CA GLU A 156 -16.60 10.19 3.77
C GLU A 156 -16.41 9.59 5.16
N ARG A 157 -16.65 8.29 5.32
CA ARG A 157 -16.42 7.58 6.57
C ARG A 157 -14.94 7.62 7.01
N ILE A 158 -14.02 7.37 6.07
CA ILE A 158 -12.57 7.44 6.34
C ILE A 158 -12.18 8.87 6.74
N TYR A 159 -12.70 9.87 6.05
CA TYR A 159 -12.42 11.27 6.33
C TYR A 159 -12.95 11.71 7.69
N THR A 160 -14.19 11.35 8.04
CA THR A 160 -14.78 11.63 9.35
C THR A 160 -13.96 10.99 10.47
N LEU A 161 -13.65 9.69 10.33
CA LEU A 161 -12.86 8.96 11.32
C LEU A 161 -11.46 9.56 11.53
N ARG A 162 -10.84 10.00 10.44
CA ARG A 162 -9.56 10.74 10.50
C ARG A 162 -9.69 12.03 11.29
N ASN A 163 -10.73 12.82 11.04
CA ASN A 163 -10.91 14.09 11.72
C ASN A 163 -11.17 13.87 13.21
N ASP A 164 -12.01 12.92 13.57
CA ASP A 164 -12.29 12.57 14.95
C ASP A 164 -11.01 12.12 15.68
N LEU A 165 -10.22 11.24 15.05
CA LEU A 165 -9.00 10.74 15.67
C LEU A 165 -7.91 11.82 15.82
N PHE A 166 -7.63 12.57 14.75
CA PHE A 166 -6.49 13.50 14.74
C PHE A 166 -6.79 14.85 15.42
N HIS A 167 -8.06 15.26 15.52
CA HIS A 167 -8.43 16.55 16.11
C HIS A 167 -9.08 16.42 17.49
N GLN A 168 -9.75 15.29 17.76
CA GLN A 168 -10.52 15.11 18.99
C GLN A 168 -10.05 13.91 19.82
N THR A 169 -9.09 13.13 19.31
CA THR A 169 -8.61 11.89 19.94
C THR A 169 -9.76 10.87 20.16
N LEU A 170 -10.76 10.88 19.26
CA LEU A 170 -11.89 9.98 19.29
C LEU A 170 -11.72 8.89 18.22
N TRP A 171 -12.17 7.67 18.54
CA TRP A 171 -12.26 6.58 17.61
C TRP A 171 -13.72 6.12 17.52
N ASN A 172 -14.37 6.44 16.39
CA ASN A 172 -15.80 6.14 16.16
C ASN A 172 -16.71 6.65 17.30
N ASN A 173 -16.59 7.91 17.64
CA ASN A 173 -17.30 8.58 18.77
C ASN A 173 -17.01 7.98 20.16
N GLY A 174 -15.97 7.17 20.29
CA GLY A 174 -15.56 6.55 21.55
C GLY A 174 -14.08 6.74 21.85
N GLN A 175 -13.65 6.15 22.95
CA GLN A 175 -12.26 6.16 23.35
C GLN A 175 -11.44 5.24 22.46
N PRO A 176 -10.25 5.65 21.94
CA PRO A 176 -9.32 4.76 21.27
C PRO A 176 -8.98 3.53 22.12
N GLY A 177 -9.04 2.33 21.50
CA GLY A 177 -8.82 1.08 22.20
C GLY A 177 -10.07 0.44 22.82
N THR A 178 -11.23 1.08 22.75
CA THR A 178 -12.51 0.43 23.10
C THR A 178 -13.16 -0.20 21.88
N VAL A 179 -13.69 -1.41 22.04
CA VAL A 179 -14.42 -2.10 20.99
C VAL A 179 -15.90 -1.71 21.08
N ASN A 180 -16.38 -1.01 20.09
CA ASN A 180 -17.82 -0.84 19.90
C ASN A 180 -18.28 -1.89 18.87
N ALA A 181 -18.96 -2.94 19.32
CA ALA A 181 -19.38 -4.08 18.50
C ALA A 181 -20.28 -3.70 17.29
N ASN A 182 -20.90 -2.53 17.33
CA ASN A 182 -21.78 -2.04 16.27
C ASN A 182 -21.06 -1.07 15.30
N SER A 183 -19.75 -0.93 15.41
CA SER A 183 -18.98 0.06 14.70
C SER A 183 -18.42 -0.50 13.39
N ASN A 184 -18.70 0.18 12.30
CA ASN A 184 -18.03 -0.05 11.01
C ASN A 184 -16.58 0.48 10.99
N ALA A 185 -16.11 1.12 12.05
CA ALA A 185 -14.76 1.66 12.14
C ALA A 185 -13.68 0.56 12.07
N PHE A 186 -14.00 -0.65 12.55
CA PHE A 186 -13.13 -1.83 12.48
C PHE A 186 -12.62 -2.13 11.06
N TYR A 187 -13.43 -1.92 10.04
CA TYR A 187 -13.05 -2.22 8.65
C TYR A 187 -12.27 -1.08 7.97
N GLN A 188 -12.28 0.14 8.50
CA GLN A 188 -11.69 1.29 7.82
C GLN A 188 -10.17 1.19 7.61
N PRO A 189 -9.36 0.67 8.55
CA PRO A 189 -7.94 0.45 8.30
C PRO A 189 -7.69 -0.51 7.12
N TYR A 190 -8.52 -1.54 6.98
CA TYR A 190 -8.42 -2.51 5.88
C TYR A 190 -8.81 -1.90 4.54
N HIS A 191 -9.85 -1.09 4.50
CA HIS A 191 -10.25 -0.38 3.29
C HIS A 191 -9.17 0.60 2.85
N LEU A 192 -8.63 1.39 3.77
CA LEU A 192 -7.57 2.34 3.48
C LEU A 192 -6.29 1.63 3.02
N ARG A 193 -5.91 0.52 3.66
CA ARG A 193 -4.80 -0.32 3.22
C ARG A 193 -4.98 -0.83 1.79
N ARG A 194 -6.19 -1.25 1.43
CA ARG A 194 -6.53 -1.71 0.07
C ARG A 194 -6.50 -0.59 -0.94
N PHE A 195 -6.89 0.60 -0.56
CA PHE A 195 -6.72 1.79 -1.39
C PHE A 195 -5.23 2.08 -1.62
N ASN A 196 -4.44 2.13 -0.55
CA ASN A 196 -2.99 2.33 -0.62
C ASN A 196 -2.30 1.26 -1.47
N SER A 197 -2.73 0.00 -1.37
CA SER A 197 -2.16 -1.10 -2.16
C SER A 197 -2.41 -0.98 -3.67
N ARG A 198 -3.38 -0.19 -4.11
CA ARG A 198 -3.61 0.14 -5.52
C ARG A 198 -2.77 1.33 -5.97
N LEU A 199 -2.54 2.27 -5.07
CA LEU A 199 -1.71 3.44 -5.37
C LEU A 199 -0.24 3.07 -5.57
N ILE A 200 0.29 2.12 -4.79
CA ILE A 200 1.70 1.72 -4.88
C ILE A 200 2.08 1.26 -6.30
N PRO A 201 1.44 0.26 -6.92
CA PRO A 201 1.76 -0.13 -8.29
C PRO A 201 1.39 0.95 -9.31
N ALA A 202 0.33 1.75 -9.08
CA ALA A 202 -0.07 2.83 -9.96
C ALA A 202 1.00 3.93 -10.06
N ILE A 203 1.57 4.35 -8.93
CA ILE A 203 2.64 5.35 -8.88
C ILE A 203 3.92 4.82 -9.52
N LEU A 204 4.19 3.52 -9.41
CA LEU A 204 5.31 2.84 -10.06
C LEU A 204 5.07 2.58 -11.56
N GLY A 205 3.95 3.01 -12.12
CA GLY A 205 3.63 2.85 -13.53
C GLY A 205 3.26 1.43 -13.97
N TYR A 206 3.05 0.52 -13.01
CA TYR A 206 2.69 -0.87 -13.33
C TYR A 206 1.21 -0.99 -13.70
N GLN A 207 0.94 -1.40 -14.92
CA GLN A 207 -0.42 -1.55 -15.43
C GLN A 207 -0.99 -2.91 -15.07
N THR A 208 -1.96 -2.94 -14.17
CA THR A 208 -2.63 -4.16 -13.71
C THR A 208 -4.14 -3.92 -13.53
N PRO A 209 -5.00 -4.89 -13.86
CA PRO A 209 -6.44 -4.80 -13.57
C PRO A 209 -6.73 -4.57 -12.09
N TYR A 210 -5.83 -5.04 -11.21
CA TYR A 210 -5.93 -4.86 -9.76
C TYR A 210 -6.18 -3.40 -9.35
N ILE A 211 -5.53 -2.42 -10.01
CA ILE A 211 -5.69 -1.00 -9.72
C ILE A 211 -7.15 -0.55 -9.92
N LYS A 212 -7.82 -1.10 -10.94
CA LYS A 212 -9.17 -0.72 -11.36
C LYS A 212 -10.27 -1.52 -10.67
N THR A 213 -9.93 -2.37 -9.69
CA THR A 213 -10.94 -3.13 -8.92
C THR A 213 -11.42 -2.36 -7.69
N GLY A 214 -12.67 -2.60 -7.25
CA GLY A 214 -13.21 -2.00 -6.03
C GLY A 214 -12.37 -2.36 -4.80
N TRP A 215 -11.78 -1.36 -4.16
CA TRP A 215 -10.90 -1.54 -2.99
C TRP A 215 -11.67 -1.82 -1.69
N TRP A 216 -12.98 -1.76 -1.72
CA TRP A 216 -13.88 -2.10 -0.62
C TRP A 216 -14.28 -3.57 -0.57
N TYR A 217 -14.03 -4.34 -1.63
CA TYR A 217 -14.31 -5.77 -1.63
C TYR A 217 -13.24 -6.56 -0.87
N MET A 218 -13.67 -7.58 -0.14
CA MET A 218 -12.79 -8.46 0.66
C MET A 218 -12.30 -9.68 -0.12
N GLU A 219 -12.42 -9.67 -1.44
CA GLU A 219 -12.04 -10.77 -2.32
C GLU A 219 -10.55 -10.80 -2.63
N THR A 220 -10.05 -11.99 -2.93
CA THR A 220 -8.70 -12.16 -3.50
C THR A 220 -8.72 -11.78 -4.97
N ILE A 221 -7.84 -10.87 -5.36
CA ILE A 221 -7.81 -10.32 -6.71
C ILE A 221 -6.46 -10.63 -7.35
N ALA A 222 -6.50 -11.02 -8.63
CA ALA A 222 -5.30 -11.27 -9.40
C ALA A 222 -4.50 -9.99 -9.61
N PHE A 223 -3.20 -10.09 -9.35
CA PHE A 223 -2.23 -9.03 -9.61
C PHE A 223 -1.40 -9.43 -10.83
N GLU A 224 -1.98 -9.23 -12.00
CA GLU A 224 -1.39 -9.60 -13.30
C GLU A 224 -1.19 -8.35 -14.15
N LYS A 225 -0.25 -8.41 -15.10
CA LYS A 225 -0.08 -7.35 -16.09
C LYS A 225 -1.23 -7.37 -17.09
N ILE A 226 -1.65 -6.20 -17.53
CA ILE A 226 -2.55 -6.12 -18.69
C ILE A 226 -1.71 -6.39 -19.93
N GLU A 227 -1.94 -7.54 -20.57
CA GLU A 227 -1.41 -7.79 -21.89
C GLU A 227 -2.15 -6.92 -22.89
N ALA A 228 -1.42 -6.10 -23.65
CA ALA A 228 -1.99 -5.09 -24.56
C ALA A 228 -2.89 -5.65 -25.68
N ASN A 229 -3.04 -6.98 -25.78
CA ASN A 229 -3.67 -7.68 -26.90
C ASN A 229 -4.76 -8.71 -26.52
N ASN A 230 -5.39 -8.63 -25.36
CA ASN A 230 -6.49 -9.56 -25.06
C ASN A 230 -7.86 -8.82 -25.03
N PRO A 231 -8.58 -8.73 -26.19
CA PRO A 231 -9.88 -8.04 -26.26
C PRO A 231 -11.01 -8.74 -25.50
N LEU A 232 -10.80 -9.98 -24.99
CA LEU A 232 -11.83 -10.76 -24.33
C LEU A 232 -12.05 -10.36 -22.86
N GLU A 233 -11.07 -9.75 -22.18
CA GLU A 233 -11.20 -9.33 -20.78
C GLU A 233 -11.91 -7.99 -20.59
N ILE A 234 -11.94 -7.14 -21.61
CA ILE A 234 -12.65 -5.85 -21.58
C ILE A 234 -14.17 -6.07 -21.44
N ASN A 235 -14.70 -7.15 -22.01
CA ASN A 235 -16.14 -7.45 -22.00
C ASN A 235 -16.64 -8.12 -20.70
N ALA A 236 -15.78 -8.77 -19.92
CA ALA A 236 -16.16 -9.39 -18.66
C ALA A 236 -16.36 -8.34 -17.53
N GLN A 237 -15.59 -7.27 -17.55
CA GLN A 237 -15.67 -6.20 -16.55
C GLN A 237 -16.89 -5.27 -16.73
N GLN A 238 -17.44 -5.17 -17.93
CA GLN A 238 -18.67 -4.40 -18.17
C GLN A 238 -19.96 -5.11 -17.70
N ARG A 239 -19.92 -6.41 -17.46
CA ARG A 239 -21.10 -7.16 -17.01
C ARG A 239 -21.32 -7.15 -15.50
N VAL A 240 -20.34 -6.72 -14.70
CA VAL A 240 -20.44 -6.67 -13.22
C VAL A 240 -20.96 -5.30 -12.73
N SER A 241 -21.12 -4.31 -13.61
CA SER A 241 -21.61 -2.98 -13.23
C SER A 241 -23.13 -2.78 -13.35
N VAL A 242 -23.91 -3.86 -13.59
CA VAL A 242 -25.37 -3.81 -13.68
C VAL A 242 -25.98 -4.98 -12.89
N GLN A 243 -25.88 -4.92 -11.58
CA GLN A 243 -26.79 -5.55 -10.63
C GLN A 243 -26.73 -4.87 -9.27
#